data_d1d7837dd4112d7b0961e4d28e07a987
#
_entry.id   d1d7837dd4112d7b0961e4d28e07a987
#
_cell.length_a   1.000
_cell.length_b   1.000
_cell.length_c   1.000
_cell.angle_alpha   90.00
_cell.angle_beta   90.00
_cell.angle_gamma   90.00
#
_symmetry.space_group_name_H-M   'P 1'
#
loop_
_entity.id
_entity.type
_entity.pdbx_description
1 polymer ?
#
loop_
_entity_poly.entity_id
_entity_poly.type
_entity_poly.pdbx_seq_one_letter_code
_entity_poly.pdbx_strand_id
1 'polypeptide(L)'
;MSQSAATRTDAPARHPRAGTTMTGAEMIVQVLADEGTTTIFGYSGGAILPTYDAVFLYNQSQAERGLAQMPLIVPANEQGAGFMAAGYARASGRVGVCLVTSGPGATNTVTPVRDSMADSIPMVVICGQVPVAAIGSDAFQEAPVPALMGAVAKHIFLVTDPTLLEATVRTAFEIARTGRPGPVVIDVPKDVQNWAGTFKGEGVLPIPGYRKRLFASNHAAVEDDEAAEFFAMLSAAQRPLLYVGGGAVNGEAAGALTAFATAFGVPVVTTLMGIGAFDTMHPLSMSMLGMHGAAFANYAVDDCDMLIAVGARFDDRVAGVPTKFAPKARKIAHLDIDRAEINKVKRVDWSHVGQLKDALETLTAHGQRIGFRPDLAIWHEELAQLRRKHAMNYDRDSALIQPYYVIEEINRQTRGEAIIAT
;
A
#
# COMPACT_ATOMS: atom_id res chain seq x y z
N MET A 1 28.58 13.31 43.78
CA MET A 1 28.55 11.84 43.55
C MET A 1 27.69 11.63 42.31
N SER A 2 28.37 11.42 41.18
CA SER A 2 27.77 11.25 39.85
C SER A 2 27.50 9.75 39.65
N GLN A 3 26.25 9.37 39.49
CA GLN A 3 25.90 8.02 39.03
C GLN A 3 25.75 8.05 37.52
N SER A 4 26.73 7.48 36.85
CA SER A 4 26.73 7.15 35.43
C SER A 4 25.63 6.11 35.15
N ALA A 5 24.60 6.49 34.41
CA ALA A 5 23.63 5.57 33.81
C ALA A 5 24.32 4.87 32.64
N ALA A 6 24.75 3.64 32.83
CA ALA A 6 25.21 2.76 31.77
C ALA A 6 23.99 2.37 30.89
N THR A 7 23.96 2.86 29.68
CA THR A 7 23.08 2.36 28.64
C THR A 7 23.49 0.94 28.29
N ARG A 8 22.75 -0.05 28.80
CA ARG A 8 22.80 -1.42 28.30
C ARG A 8 22.26 -1.41 26.88
N THR A 9 23.11 -1.51 25.88
CA THR A 9 22.78 -1.96 24.53
C THR A 9 22.64 -3.48 24.60
N ASP A 10 21.44 -3.95 24.92
CA ASP A 10 21.13 -5.37 24.76
C ASP A 10 21.24 -5.66 23.25
N ALA A 11 22.21 -6.50 22.86
CA ALA A 11 22.27 -7.05 21.52
C ALA A 11 20.93 -7.76 21.25
N PRO A 12 20.33 -7.62 20.06
CA PRO A 12 19.06 -8.27 19.77
C PRO A 12 19.19 -9.77 20.06
N ALA A 13 18.21 -10.32 20.81
CA ALA A 13 18.22 -11.72 21.20
C ALA A 13 18.26 -12.58 19.92
N ARG A 14 19.21 -13.51 19.87
CA ARG A 14 19.38 -14.42 18.73
C ARG A 14 18.08 -15.19 18.51
N HIS A 15 17.66 -15.35 17.24
CA HIS A 15 16.44 -16.09 16.90
C HIS A 15 16.45 -17.52 17.51
N PRO A 16 15.37 -18.00 18.15
CA PRO A 16 15.37 -19.28 18.89
C PRO A 16 15.79 -20.49 18.05
N ARG A 17 15.53 -20.47 16.75
CA ARG A 17 15.90 -21.55 15.81
C ARG A 17 17.23 -21.30 15.08
N ALA A 18 17.93 -20.20 15.36
CA ALA A 18 19.22 -19.92 14.73
C ALA A 18 20.25 -21.02 15.05
N GLY A 19 20.94 -21.52 14.02
CA GLY A 19 21.89 -22.61 14.11
C GLY A 19 21.29 -24.00 13.89
N THR A 20 19.96 -24.13 13.73
CA THR A 20 19.34 -25.43 13.37
C THR A 20 19.45 -25.70 11.87
N THR A 21 19.57 -26.98 11.51
CA THR A 21 19.51 -27.41 10.11
C THR A 21 18.05 -27.45 9.66
N MET A 22 17.74 -26.81 8.54
CA MET A 22 16.42 -26.77 7.91
C MET A 22 16.54 -26.98 6.42
N THR A 23 15.50 -27.50 5.80
CA THR A 23 15.34 -27.44 4.34
C THR A 23 15.05 -26.02 3.90
N GLY A 24 15.30 -25.69 2.62
CA GLY A 24 14.94 -24.38 2.07
C GLY A 24 13.45 -24.08 2.23
N ALA A 25 12.59 -25.11 2.06
CA ALA A 25 11.16 -25.01 2.28
C ALA A 25 10.81 -24.63 3.74
N GLU A 26 11.43 -25.28 4.72
CA GLU A 26 11.27 -24.94 6.15
C GLU A 26 11.78 -23.54 6.47
N MET A 27 12.89 -23.10 5.84
CA MET A 27 13.40 -21.74 5.99
C MET A 27 12.39 -20.72 5.47
N ILE A 28 11.79 -20.93 4.28
CA ILE A 28 10.73 -20.07 3.76
C ILE A 28 9.62 -19.93 4.78
N VAL A 29 9.04 -21.03 5.25
CA VAL A 29 7.91 -21.03 6.19
C VAL A 29 8.28 -20.36 7.51
N GLN A 30 9.48 -20.61 8.03
CA GLN A 30 9.95 -19.95 9.26
C GLN A 30 10.05 -18.43 9.06
N VAL A 31 10.60 -17.96 7.93
CA VAL A 31 10.68 -16.52 7.65
C VAL A 31 9.27 -15.91 7.49
N LEU A 32 8.33 -16.61 6.84
CA LEU A 32 6.93 -16.14 6.79
C LEU A 32 6.35 -15.91 8.19
N ALA A 33 6.63 -16.84 9.13
CA ALA A 33 6.19 -16.70 10.52
C ALA A 33 6.89 -15.52 11.22
N ASP A 34 8.21 -15.35 11.05
CA ASP A 34 9.00 -14.26 11.62
C ASP A 34 8.52 -12.89 11.12
N GLU A 35 8.10 -12.80 9.85
CA GLU A 35 7.56 -11.58 9.22
C GLU A 35 6.09 -11.33 9.57
N GLY A 36 5.50 -12.13 10.46
CA GLY A 36 4.15 -11.96 10.98
C GLY A 36 3.03 -12.39 10.03
N THR A 37 3.32 -13.29 9.09
CA THR A 37 2.29 -13.87 8.20
C THR A 37 1.29 -14.69 9.04
N THR A 38 0.02 -14.38 8.93
CA THR A 38 -1.05 -15.09 9.64
C THR A 38 -1.93 -15.95 8.73
N THR A 39 -1.85 -15.76 7.42
CA THR A 39 -2.62 -16.50 6.42
C THR A 39 -1.84 -16.53 5.11
N ILE A 40 -1.83 -17.68 4.46
CA ILE A 40 -1.19 -17.89 3.17
C ILE A 40 -2.30 -18.23 2.17
N PHE A 41 -2.22 -17.69 0.97
CA PHE A 41 -3.08 -18.02 -0.16
C PHE A 41 -2.25 -18.73 -1.21
N GLY A 42 -2.82 -19.72 -1.92
CA GLY A 42 -2.00 -20.39 -2.91
C GLY A 42 -2.74 -21.47 -3.68
N TYR A 43 -2.08 -21.97 -4.74
CA TYR A 43 -2.55 -23.09 -5.52
C TYR A 43 -1.37 -24.01 -5.78
N SER A 44 -1.52 -25.30 -5.43
CA SER A 44 -0.43 -26.25 -5.43
C SER A 44 -0.03 -26.71 -6.83
N GLY A 45 1.18 -27.27 -6.93
CA GLY A 45 1.72 -27.91 -8.13
C GLY A 45 3.13 -28.43 -7.87
N GLY A 46 3.65 -29.24 -8.75
CA GLY A 46 4.86 -30.06 -8.54
C GLY A 46 6.10 -29.30 -8.06
N ALA A 47 6.28 -28.05 -8.50
CA ALA A 47 7.49 -27.29 -8.17
C ALA A 47 7.42 -26.57 -6.81
N ILE A 48 6.22 -26.40 -6.20
CA ILE A 48 6.05 -25.73 -4.90
C ILE A 48 5.72 -26.72 -3.76
N LEU A 49 5.51 -28.01 -4.06
CA LEU A 49 5.13 -29.02 -3.06
C LEU A 49 6.03 -29.05 -1.83
N PRO A 50 7.38 -28.93 -1.91
CA PRO A 50 8.20 -28.94 -0.71
C PRO A 50 7.83 -27.83 0.27
N THR A 51 7.50 -26.62 -0.23
CA THR A 51 7.07 -25.51 0.62
C THR A 51 5.66 -25.73 1.18
N TYR A 52 4.75 -26.36 0.41
CA TYR A 52 3.42 -26.76 0.92
C TYR A 52 3.54 -27.75 2.06
N ASP A 53 4.35 -28.82 1.90
CA ASP A 53 4.59 -29.81 2.97
C ASP A 53 5.15 -29.10 4.22
N ALA A 54 6.09 -28.19 4.05
CA ALA A 54 6.65 -27.43 5.17
C ALA A 54 5.60 -26.57 5.89
N VAL A 55 4.62 -25.99 5.19
CA VAL A 55 3.49 -25.26 5.80
C VAL A 55 2.62 -26.18 6.64
N PHE A 56 2.29 -27.37 6.13
CA PHE A 56 1.49 -28.35 6.87
C PHE A 56 2.23 -28.84 8.14
N LEU A 57 3.51 -29.18 8.02
CA LEU A 57 4.32 -29.61 9.16
C LEU A 57 4.47 -28.50 10.20
N TYR A 58 4.69 -27.26 9.77
CA TYR A 58 4.71 -26.12 10.66
C TYR A 58 3.39 -25.97 11.42
N ASN A 59 2.26 -25.99 10.71
CA ASN A 59 0.94 -25.85 11.32
C ASN A 59 0.61 -26.99 12.29
N GLN A 60 0.98 -28.23 11.96
CA GLN A 60 0.86 -29.36 12.88
C GLN A 60 1.65 -29.13 14.17
N SER A 61 2.93 -28.74 14.06
CA SER A 61 3.76 -28.45 15.21
C SER A 61 3.22 -27.28 16.05
N GLN A 62 2.64 -26.24 15.42
CA GLN A 62 2.01 -25.14 16.15
C GLN A 62 0.76 -25.61 16.89
N ALA A 63 -0.09 -26.42 16.26
CA ALA A 63 -1.29 -26.99 16.87
C ALA A 63 -0.97 -27.83 18.11
N GLU A 64 0.04 -28.72 18.02
CA GLU A 64 0.51 -29.57 19.14
C GLU A 64 1.00 -28.71 20.34
N ARG A 65 1.51 -27.51 20.08
CA ARG A 65 2.01 -26.57 21.09
C ARG A 65 0.95 -25.57 21.55
N GLY A 66 -0.27 -25.62 21.01
CA GLY A 66 -1.32 -24.63 21.30
C GLY A 66 -1.02 -23.21 20.79
N LEU A 67 -0.20 -23.07 19.75
CA LEU A 67 0.21 -21.80 19.17
C LEU A 67 -0.57 -21.48 17.89
N ALA A 68 -0.51 -20.21 17.45
CA ALA A 68 -1.17 -19.77 16.23
C ALA A 68 -0.60 -20.45 14.98
N GLN A 69 -1.48 -20.89 14.11
CA GLN A 69 -1.16 -21.50 12.82
C GLN A 69 -1.17 -20.46 11.73
N MET A 70 -0.59 -20.78 10.57
CA MET A 70 -0.71 -20.04 9.31
C MET A 70 -1.58 -20.87 8.34
N PRO A 71 -2.92 -20.73 8.35
CA PRO A 71 -3.77 -21.45 7.42
C PRO A 71 -3.41 -21.14 5.98
N LEU A 72 -3.40 -22.19 5.14
CA LEU A 72 -3.22 -22.10 3.71
C LEU A 72 -4.58 -22.23 3.03
N ILE A 73 -5.04 -21.14 2.41
CA ILE A 73 -6.32 -21.08 1.71
C ILE A 73 -6.08 -21.32 0.22
N VAL A 74 -6.78 -22.32 -0.32
CA VAL A 74 -6.65 -22.73 -1.72
C VAL A 74 -7.94 -22.37 -2.47
N PRO A 75 -7.93 -21.32 -3.33
CA PRO A 75 -9.05 -20.97 -4.20
C PRO A 75 -9.11 -21.86 -5.45
N ALA A 76 -10.01 -21.51 -6.39
CA ALA A 76 -10.19 -22.27 -7.62
C ALA A 76 -9.00 -22.18 -8.61
N ASN A 77 -8.17 -21.13 -8.50
CA ASN A 77 -6.99 -20.92 -9.35
C ASN A 77 -5.99 -19.94 -8.70
N GLU A 78 -4.80 -19.82 -9.28
CA GLU A 78 -3.70 -18.99 -8.77
C GLU A 78 -4.01 -17.49 -8.84
N GLN A 79 -4.74 -17.04 -9.86
CA GLN A 79 -5.19 -15.65 -9.97
C GLN A 79 -6.06 -15.26 -8.77
N GLY A 80 -6.99 -16.15 -8.40
CA GLY A 80 -7.80 -16.00 -7.19
C GLY A 80 -6.95 -15.94 -5.93
N ALA A 81 -5.91 -16.77 -5.80
CA ALA A 81 -4.98 -16.74 -4.68
C ALA A 81 -4.25 -15.38 -4.58
N GLY A 82 -3.77 -14.87 -5.69
CA GLY A 82 -3.11 -13.55 -5.75
C GLY A 82 -4.06 -12.42 -5.35
N PHE A 83 -5.31 -12.40 -5.84
CA PHE A 83 -6.29 -11.40 -5.43
C PHE A 83 -6.73 -11.54 -3.98
N MET A 84 -6.83 -12.74 -3.44
CA MET A 84 -7.08 -12.96 -2.00
C MET A 84 -5.93 -12.41 -1.15
N ALA A 85 -4.66 -12.63 -1.55
CA ALA A 85 -3.50 -12.05 -0.88
C ALA A 85 -3.51 -10.52 -0.93
N ALA A 86 -3.85 -9.94 -2.09
CA ALA A 86 -4.00 -8.50 -2.24
C ALA A 86 -5.14 -7.93 -1.38
N GLY A 87 -6.31 -8.59 -1.35
CA GLY A 87 -7.44 -8.22 -0.49
C GLY A 87 -7.10 -8.29 0.98
N TYR A 88 -6.39 -9.36 1.40
CA TYR A 88 -5.88 -9.48 2.77
C TYR A 88 -4.95 -8.32 3.14
N ALA A 89 -4.01 -7.97 2.25
CA ALA A 89 -3.08 -6.86 2.50
C ALA A 89 -3.82 -5.51 2.64
N ARG A 90 -4.82 -5.24 1.79
CA ARG A 90 -5.66 -4.03 1.85
C ARG A 90 -6.43 -3.94 3.18
N ALA A 91 -7.01 -5.05 3.62
CA ALA A 91 -7.86 -5.07 4.80
C ALA A 91 -7.07 -5.08 6.12
N SER A 92 -5.89 -5.72 6.14
CA SER A 92 -5.11 -5.93 7.37
C SER A 92 -3.95 -4.96 7.57
N GLY A 93 -3.52 -4.25 6.51
CA GLY A 93 -2.28 -3.46 6.49
C GLY A 93 -1.00 -4.30 6.50
N ARG A 94 -1.10 -5.63 6.40
CA ARG A 94 0.04 -6.58 6.40
C ARG A 94 0.43 -6.97 4.99
N VAL A 95 1.60 -7.56 4.84
CA VAL A 95 2.04 -8.13 3.55
C VAL A 95 1.20 -9.37 3.22
N GLY A 96 0.53 -9.36 2.07
CA GLY A 96 -0.18 -10.54 1.56
C GLY A 96 0.80 -11.57 1.02
N VAL A 97 0.57 -12.87 1.29
CA VAL A 97 1.45 -13.95 0.84
C VAL A 97 0.72 -14.90 -0.08
N CYS A 98 1.30 -15.15 -1.26
CA CYS A 98 0.78 -16.08 -2.25
C CYS A 98 1.84 -17.13 -2.63
N LEU A 99 1.49 -18.43 -2.55
CA LEU A 99 2.34 -19.55 -2.93
C LEU A 99 1.78 -20.23 -4.18
N VAL A 100 2.57 -20.31 -5.25
CA VAL A 100 2.14 -20.93 -6.52
C VAL A 100 3.24 -21.78 -7.13
N THR A 101 2.87 -22.67 -8.05
CA THR A 101 3.83 -23.51 -8.78
C THR A 101 4.50 -22.75 -9.93
N SER A 102 5.39 -23.44 -10.64
CA SER A 102 6.06 -22.92 -11.85
C SER A 102 5.09 -22.78 -13.04
N GLY A 103 5.58 -22.23 -14.13
CA GLY A 103 4.87 -22.13 -15.41
C GLY A 103 3.50 -21.46 -15.27
N PRO A 104 2.41 -22.22 -15.50
CA PRO A 104 1.04 -21.68 -15.42
C PRO A 104 0.72 -21.11 -14.04
N GLY A 105 1.27 -21.64 -12.97
CA GLY A 105 1.08 -21.10 -11.62
C GLY A 105 1.63 -19.68 -11.49
N ALA A 106 2.85 -19.45 -11.91
CA ALA A 106 3.46 -18.14 -11.92
C ALA A 106 2.74 -17.18 -12.87
N THR A 107 2.46 -17.60 -14.12
CA THR A 107 1.85 -16.71 -15.13
C THR A 107 0.42 -16.29 -14.77
N ASN A 108 -0.36 -17.15 -14.10
CA ASN A 108 -1.69 -16.80 -13.60
C ASN A 108 -1.67 -15.72 -12.51
N THR A 109 -0.54 -15.46 -11.86
CA THR A 109 -0.42 -14.38 -10.87
C THR A 109 -0.01 -13.03 -11.45
N VAL A 110 0.26 -12.91 -12.76
CA VAL A 110 0.64 -11.65 -13.41
C VAL A 110 -0.40 -10.55 -13.17
N THR A 111 -1.69 -10.86 -13.33
CA THR A 111 -2.77 -9.89 -13.15
C THR A 111 -2.84 -9.34 -11.71
N PRO A 112 -2.95 -10.16 -10.66
CA PRO A 112 -2.98 -9.65 -9.28
C PRO A 112 -1.67 -8.96 -8.87
N VAL A 113 -0.51 -9.37 -9.40
CA VAL A 113 0.77 -8.66 -9.18
C VAL A 113 0.72 -7.27 -9.82
N ARG A 114 0.26 -7.16 -11.07
CA ARG A 114 0.14 -5.85 -11.74
C ARG A 114 -0.87 -4.94 -11.05
N ASP A 115 -2.01 -5.47 -10.63
CA ASP A 115 -3.03 -4.75 -9.87
C ASP A 115 -2.44 -4.22 -8.54
N SER A 116 -1.79 -5.08 -7.78
CA SER A 116 -1.13 -4.72 -6.51
C SER A 116 -0.04 -3.66 -6.71
N MET A 117 0.71 -3.71 -7.83
CA MET A 117 1.69 -2.67 -8.15
C MET A 117 1.03 -1.33 -8.49
N ALA A 118 -0.09 -1.38 -9.23
CA ALA A 118 -0.84 -0.17 -9.55
C ALA A 118 -1.37 0.51 -8.28
N ASP A 119 -1.89 -0.25 -7.34
CA ASP A 119 -2.53 0.28 -6.12
C ASP A 119 -1.60 0.38 -4.91
N SER A 120 -0.30 0.10 -5.11
CA SER A 120 0.70 0.17 -4.02
C SER A 120 0.39 -0.78 -2.87
N ILE A 121 0.01 -2.03 -3.16
CA ILE A 121 -0.36 -3.05 -2.18
C ILE A 121 0.84 -3.95 -1.91
N PRO A 122 1.28 -4.08 -0.64
CA PRO A 122 2.40 -4.93 -0.28
C PRO A 122 2.02 -6.41 -0.39
N MET A 123 2.69 -7.15 -1.27
CA MET A 123 2.48 -8.57 -1.47
C MET A 123 3.80 -9.28 -1.74
N VAL A 124 3.95 -10.51 -1.24
CA VAL A 124 5.04 -11.43 -1.58
C VAL A 124 4.44 -12.64 -2.26
N VAL A 125 4.83 -12.87 -3.52
CA VAL A 125 4.47 -14.07 -4.29
C VAL A 125 5.69 -14.97 -4.36
N ILE A 126 5.58 -16.20 -3.88
CA ILE A 126 6.62 -17.21 -3.95
C ILE A 126 6.18 -18.24 -5.01
N CYS A 127 6.90 -18.23 -6.13
CA CYS A 127 6.70 -19.17 -7.23
C CYS A 127 7.69 -20.33 -7.07
N GLY A 128 7.23 -21.57 -7.16
CA GLY A 128 8.11 -22.69 -7.40
C GLY A 128 8.68 -22.61 -8.82
N GLN A 129 9.91 -23.09 -9.05
CA GLN A 129 10.54 -23.15 -10.36
C GLN A 129 11.09 -24.58 -10.60
N VAL A 130 11.33 -24.90 -11.86
CA VAL A 130 12.06 -26.12 -12.23
C VAL A 130 13.45 -26.11 -11.57
N PRO A 131 14.11 -27.26 -11.36
CA PRO A 131 15.45 -27.29 -10.78
C PRO A 131 16.44 -26.38 -11.52
N VAL A 132 17.40 -25.79 -10.80
CA VAL A 132 18.36 -24.81 -11.35
C VAL A 132 18.98 -25.31 -12.66
N ALA A 133 19.38 -26.58 -12.73
CA ALA A 133 20.00 -27.17 -13.92
C ALA A 133 19.05 -27.28 -15.14
N ALA A 134 17.75 -27.18 -14.94
CA ALA A 134 16.73 -27.26 -15.99
C ALA A 134 16.27 -25.90 -16.50
N ILE A 135 16.63 -24.80 -15.83
CA ILE A 135 16.22 -23.46 -16.24
C ILE A 135 16.83 -23.11 -17.62
N GLY A 136 15.99 -22.69 -18.54
CA GLY A 136 16.38 -22.34 -19.93
C GLY A 136 16.42 -23.54 -20.87
N SER A 137 15.87 -24.70 -20.47
CA SER A 137 15.84 -25.92 -21.30
C SER A 137 14.45 -26.24 -21.87
N ASP A 138 13.47 -25.35 -21.72
CA ASP A 138 12.06 -25.57 -22.06
C ASP A 138 11.46 -26.76 -21.29
N ALA A 139 11.88 -26.90 -20.03
CA ALA A 139 11.39 -27.97 -19.16
C ALA A 139 9.88 -27.88 -18.92
N PHE A 140 9.25 -29.01 -18.60
CA PHE A 140 7.81 -29.05 -18.34
C PHE A 140 7.39 -28.03 -17.28
N GLN A 141 6.45 -27.16 -17.64
CA GLN A 141 5.97 -26.05 -16.82
C GLN A 141 7.08 -25.06 -16.39
N GLU A 142 8.12 -24.89 -17.19
CA GLU A 142 9.03 -23.77 -17.04
C GLU A 142 8.39 -22.48 -17.56
N ALA A 143 8.68 -21.35 -16.92
CA ALA A 143 8.39 -20.02 -17.45
C ALA A 143 9.52 -19.05 -17.06
N PRO A 144 9.85 -18.06 -17.90
CA PRO A 144 10.86 -17.04 -17.60
C PRO A 144 10.28 -16.01 -16.61
N VAL A 145 10.01 -16.43 -15.37
CA VAL A 145 9.35 -15.64 -14.33
C VAL A 145 10.03 -14.28 -14.11
N PRO A 146 11.38 -14.16 -14.10
CA PRO A 146 12.02 -12.85 -13.97
C PRO A 146 11.66 -11.88 -15.09
N ALA A 147 11.55 -12.34 -16.33
CA ALA A 147 11.18 -11.49 -17.47
C ALA A 147 9.71 -11.07 -17.41
N LEU A 148 8.82 -11.98 -17.06
CA LEU A 148 7.37 -11.73 -16.95
C LEU A 148 7.05 -10.78 -15.80
N MET A 149 7.57 -11.06 -14.63
CA MET A 149 7.26 -10.34 -13.40
C MET A 149 8.07 -9.03 -13.27
N GLY A 150 9.24 -8.95 -13.88
CA GLY A 150 10.08 -7.75 -13.87
C GLY A 150 9.40 -6.52 -14.48
N ALA A 151 8.41 -6.72 -15.37
CA ALA A 151 7.64 -5.63 -15.97
C ALA A 151 6.43 -5.18 -15.12
N VAL A 152 5.99 -6.00 -14.16
CA VAL A 152 4.72 -5.78 -13.44
C VAL A 152 4.86 -5.75 -11.92
N ALA A 153 5.94 -6.28 -11.37
CA ALA A 153 6.23 -6.28 -9.94
C ALA A 153 7.12 -5.10 -9.53
N LYS A 154 7.13 -4.79 -8.24
CA LYS A 154 8.09 -3.83 -7.66
C LYS A 154 9.51 -4.37 -7.68
N HIS A 155 9.67 -5.67 -7.42
CA HIS A 155 10.95 -6.39 -7.51
C HIS A 155 10.73 -7.88 -7.75
N ILE A 156 11.75 -8.54 -8.31
CA ILE A 156 11.78 -9.98 -8.56
C ILE A 156 13.12 -10.56 -8.15
N PHE A 157 13.10 -11.71 -7.49
CA PHE A 157 14.29 -12.53 -7.19
C PHE A 157 14.17 -13.88 -7.88
N LEU A 158 15.25 -14.35 -8.48
CA LEU A 158 15.46 -15.77 -8.83
C LEU A 158 16.55 -16.31 -7.91
N VAL A 159 16.23 -17.31 -7.10
CA VAL A 159 17.13 -17.84 -6.07
C VAL A 159 17.82 -19.09 -6.60
N THR A 160 19.00 -18.93 -7.19
CA THR A 160 19.83 -20.05 -7.68
C THR A 160 20.87 -20.53 -6.67
N ASP A 161 21.23 -19.68 -5.68
CA ASP A 161 22.09 -20.04 -4.54
C ASP A 161 21.22 -20.24 -3.29
N PRO A 162 21.08 -21.49 -2.80
CA PRO A 162 20.23 -21.77 -1.65
C PRO A 162 20.72 -21.13 -0.36
N THR A 163 22.00 -20.76 -0.24
CA THR A 163 22.55 -20.09 0.95
C THR A 163 22.04 -18.66 1.12
N LEU A 164 21.46 -18.08 0.07
CA LEU A 164 20.87 -16.74 0.05
C LEU A 164 19.34 -16.77 0.26
N LEU A 165 18.71 -17.93 0.30
CA LEU A 165 17.25 -18.08 0.32
C LEU A 165 16.60 -17.34 1.50
N GLU A 166 17.06 -17.59 2.71
CA GLU A 166 16.53 -16.94 3.93
C GLU A 166 16.61 -15.41 3.82
N ALA A 167 17.79 -14.89 3.49
CA ALA A 167 18.00 -13.45 3.35
C ALA A 167 17.15 -12.86 2.21
N THR A 168 16.92 -13.61 1.14
CA THR A 168 16.08 -13.19 0.01
C THR A 168 14.63 -13.03 0.44
N VAL A 169 14.07 -14.01 1.17
CA VAL A 169 12.67 -13.94 1.61
C VAL A 169 12.49 -12.74 2.57
N ARG A 170 13.36 -12.53 3.55
CA ARG A 170 13.31 -11.35 4.44
C ARG A 170 13.40 -10.04 3.66
N THR A 171 14.31 -9.97 2.69
CA THR A 171 14.47 -8.79 1.84
C THR A 171 13.22 -8.52 1.00
N ALA A 172 12.55 -9.56 0.51
CA ALA A 172 11.31 -9.41 -0.23
C ALA A 172 10.22 -8.75 0.60
N PHE A 173 10.05 -9.13 1.87
CA PHE A 173 9.13 -8.47 2.79
C PHE A 173 9.52 -7.02 3.06
N GLU A 174 10.82 -6.74 3.30
CA GLU A 174 11.32 -5.38 3.47
C GLU A 174 10.97 -4.51 2.25
N ILE A 175 11.27 -4.98 1.05
CA ILE A 175 10.96 -4.25 -0.20
C ILE A 175 9.45 -4.08 -0.38
N ALA A 176 8.65 -5.11 -0.11
CA ALA A 176 7.20 -5.04 -0.32
C ALA A 176 6.55 -3.92 0.49
N ARG A 177 6.96 -3.73 1.74
CA ARG A 177 6.33 -2.78 2.69
C ARG A 177 6.99 -1.40 2.81
N THR A 178 8.19 -1.18 2.25
CA THR A 178 8.96 0.05 2.46
C THR A 178 8.96 0.98 1.26
N GLY A 179 9.10 2.30 1.50
CA GLY A 179 8.88 3.32 0.48
C GLY A 179 7.44 3.23 -0.04
N ARG A 180 7.23 3.40 -1.34
CA ARG A 180 5.95 3.05 -1.96
C ARG A 180 5.73 1.53 -1.86
N PRO A 181 4.72 1.02 -1.16
CA PRO A 181 4.45 -0.41 -1.08
C PRO A 181 4.19 -1.05 -2.45
N GLY A 182 4.43 -2.34 -2.57
CA GLY A 182 4.16 -3.03 -3.83
C GLY A 182 4.55 -4.52 -3.79
N PRO A 183 4.16 -5.30 -4.81
CA PRO A 183 4.40 -6.73 -4.89
C PRO A 183 5.85 -7.06 -5.19
N VAL A 184 6.36 -8.06 -4.49
CA VAL A 184 7.68 -8.68 -4.75
C VAL A 184 7.46 -10.14 -5.07
N VAL A 185 8.13 -10.63 -6.10
CA VAL A 185 8.05 -12.03 -6.52
C VAL A 185 9.37 -12.72 -6.20
N ILE A 186 9.31 -13.96 -5.72
CA ILE A 186 10.48 -14.80 -5.47
C ILE A 186 10.28 -16.08 -6.25
N ASP A 187 11.16 -16.33 -7.20
CA ASP A 187 11.17 -17.53 -8.03
C ASP A 187 12.18 -18.52 -7.42
N VAL A 188 11.67 -19.66 -6.89
CA VAL A 188 12.47 -20.58 -6.06
C VAL A 188 12.50 -21.97 -6.68
N PRO A 189 13.63 -22.39 -7.27
CA PRO A 189 13.80 -23.73 -7.82
C PRO A 189 13.53 -24.84 -6.80
N LYS A 190 13.00 -25.96 -7.29
CA LYS A 190 12.61 -27.10 -6.45
C LYS A 190 13.78 -27.71 -5.68
N ASP A 191 14.95 -27.78 -6.29
CA ASP A 191 16.18 -28.23 -5.65
C ASP A 191 16.67 -27.28 -4.55
N VAL A 192 16.47 -25.97 -4.71
CA VAL A 192 16.71 -24.98 -3.65
C VAL A 192 15.75 -25.17 -2.46
N GLN A 193 14.48 -25.48 -2.70
CA GLN A 193 13.53 -25.78 -1.63
C GLN A 193 13.89 -27.06 -0.87
N ASN A 194 14.46 -28.05 -1.57
CA ASN A 194 14.86 -29.32 -0.98
C ASN A 194 16.28 -29.30 -0.36
N TRP A 195 17.10 -28.29 -0.66
CA TRP A 195 18.41 -28.13 -0.07
C TRP A 195 18.31 -27.95 1.45
N ALA A 196 19.24 -28.55 2.19
CA ALA A 196 19.32 -28.43 3.64
C ALA A 196 20.56 -27.63 4.06
N GLY A 197 20.37 -26.68 4.95
CA GLY A 197 21.44 -25.84 5.46
C GLY A 197 21.12 -25.24 6.84
N THR A 198 22.03 -24.42 7.35
CA THR A 198 21.89 -23.79 8.66
C THR A 198 21.03 -22.55 8.56
N PHE A 199 19.92 -22.51 9.30
CA PHE A 199 19.07 -21.35 9.46
C PHE A 199 19.79 -20.29 10.30
N LYS A 200 19.91 -19.06 9.81
CA LYS A 200 20.62 -17.97 10.50
C LYS A 200 19.71 -17.24 11.50
N GLY A 201 18.43 -17.14 11.20
CA GLY A 201 17.42 -16.42 11.99
C GLY A 201 17.45 -14.91 11.79
N GLU A 202 18.32 -14.42 10.91
CA GLU A 202 18.50 -12.99 10.65
C GLU A 202 19.12 -12.74 9.27
N GLY A 203 19.24 -11.48 8.93
CA GLY A 203 19.94 -11.06 7.71
C GLY A 203 19.04 -10.77 6.55
N VAL A 204 19.49 -9.88 5.72
CA VAL A 204 18.86 -9.40 4.49
C VAL A 204 19.94 -9.16 3.44
N LEU A 205 19.57 -9.25 2.17
CA LEU A 205 20.51 -9.03 1.08
C LEU A 205 21.03 -7.57 1.06
N PRO A 206 22.30 -7.37 0.79
CA PRO A 206 22.85 -6.05 0.56
C PRO A 206 22.44 -5.54 -0.85
N ILE A 207 21.37 -4.74 -0.92
CA ILE A 207 20.98 -4.09 -2.18
C ILE A 207 21.65 -2.70 -2.24
N PRO A 208 22.58 -2.47 -3.17
CA PRO A 208 23.34 -1.22 -3.21
C PRO A 208 22.45 0.03 -3.29
N GLY A 209 22.62 0.94 -2.35
CA GLY A 209 21.93 2.22 -2.26
C GLY A 209 20.45 2.14 -1.86
N TYR A 210 19.83 0.95 -1.78
CA TYR A 210 18.40 0.82 -1.46
C TYR A 210 18.08 1.41 -0.08
N ARG A 211 18.72 0.92 0.97
CA ARG A 211 18.49 1.39 2.35
C ARG A 211 18.86 2.85 2.55
N LYS A 212 19.92 3.34 1.86
CA LYS A 212 20.28 4.76 1.93
C LYS A 212 19.16 5.64 1.34
N ARG A 213 18.58 5.25 0.21
CA ARG A 213 17.45 5.97 -0.39
C ARG A 213 16.19 5.89 0.48
N LEU A 214 15.92 4.70 1.01
CA LEU A 214 14.78 4.47 1.92
C LEU A 214 14.91 5.32 3.18
N PHE A 215 16.09 5.32 3.81
CA PHE A 215 16.38 6.15 4.98
C PHE A 215 16.17 7.64 4.68
N ALA A 216 16.71 8.13 3.57
CA ALA A 216 16.56 9.52 3.16
C ALA A 216 15.09 9.90 2.94
N SER A 217 14.28 9.04 2.30
CA SER A 217 12.85 9.27 2.10
C SER A 217 12.05 9.21 3.41
N ASN A 218 12.35 8.25 4.29
CA ASN A 218 11.63 8.10 5.55
C ASN A 218 11.93 9.19 6.59
N HIS A 219 13.08 9.89 6.45
CA HIS A 219 13.50 10.94 7.38
C HIS A 219 13.55 12.32 6.70
N ALA A 220 12.97 12.44 5.50
CA ALA A 220 12.81 13.74 4.88
C ALA A 220 11.79 14.56 5.69
N ALA A 221 12.28 15.61 6.34
CA ALA A 221 11.44 16.59 7.02
C ALA A 221 11.07 17.70 6.03
N VAL A 222 9.92 18.32 6.22
CA VAL A 222 9.61 19.60 5.56
C VAL A 222 10.42 20.68 6.26
N GLU A 223 11.37 21.27 5.56
CA GLU A 223 12.21 22.35 6.10
C GLU A 223 11.41 23.64 6.27
N ASP A 224 11.91 24.57 7.11
CA ASP A 224 11.17 25.80 7.43
C ASP A 224 10.95 26.71 6.20
N ASP A 225 11.87 26.74 5.24
CA ASP A 225 11.74 27.48 3.97
C ASP A 225 10.73 26.81 3.03
N GLU A 226 10.73 25.49 2.93
CA GLU A 226 9.72 24.71 2.17
C GLU A 226 8.31 24.95 2.76
N ALA A 227 8.18 24.94 4.08
CA ALA A 227 6.92 25.22 4.75
C ALA A 227 6.46 26.67 4.51
N ALA A 228 7.39 27.63 4.58
CA ALA A 228 7.08 29.04 4.31
C ALA A 228 6.58 29.25 2.86
N GLU A 229 7.22 28.59 1.88
CA GLU A 229 6.77 28.62 0.47
C GLU A 229 5.37 28.02 0.32
N PHE A 230 5.12 26.87 0.93
CA PHE A 230 3.79 26.23 0.93
C PHE A 230 2.72 27.16 1.50
N PHE A 231 2.97 27.79 2.66
CA PHE A 231 2.00 28.71 3.28
C PHE A 231 1.87 30.04 2.54
N ALA A 232 2.90 30.49 1.83
CA ALA A 232 2.78 31.65 0.93
C ALA A 232 1.80 31.35 -0.23
N MET A 233 1.84 30.14 -0.80
CA MET A 233 0.86 29.72 -1.82
C MET A 233 -0.54 29.57 -1.23
N LEU A 234 -0.66 28.93 -0.06
CA LEU A 234 -1.96 28.70 0.59
C LEU A 234 -2.62 30.02 1.04
N SER A 235 -1.82 31.02 1.46
CA SER A 235 -2.35 32.34 1.85
C SER A 235 -2.89 33.14 0.67
N ALA A 236 -2.39 32.88 -0.54
CA ALA A 236 -2.87 33.52 -1.77
C ALA A 236 -4.10 32.82 -2.37
N ALA A 237 -4.43 31.62 -1.90
CA ALA A 237 -5.55 30.83 -2.39
C ALA A 237 -6.87 31.27 -1.73
N GLN A 238 -7.91 31.37 -2.54
CA GLN A 238 -9.28 31.62 -2.08
C GLN A 238 -10.14 30.35 -2.07
N ARG A 239 -9.73 29.34 -2.86
CA ARG A 239 -10.44 28.08 -3.05
C ARG A 239 -9.47 26.89 -2.96
N PRO A 240 -8.73 26.75 -1.84
CA PRO A 240 -7.85 25.61 -1.66
C PRO A 240 -8.64 24.32 -1.48
N LEU A 241 -8.09 23.19 -1.98
CA LEU A 241 -8.72 21.88 -1.90
C LEU A 241 -7.66 20.80 -1.68
N LEU A 242 -7.86 19.94 -0.68
CA LEU A 242 -7.08 18.73 -0.47
C LEU A 242 -7.60 17.60 -1.38
N TYR A 243 -6.71 17.05 -2.20
CA TYR A 243 -6.94 15.91 -3.08
C TYR A 243 -6.19 14.70 -2.54
N VAL A 244 -6.92 13.78 -1.88
CA VAL A 244 -6.35 12.73 -1.03
C VAL A 244 -6.45 11.37 -1.72
N GLY A 245 -5.30 10.72 -1.88
CA GLY A 245 -5.19 9.37 -2.45
C GLY A 245 -4.91 8.29 -1.43
N GLY A 246 -4.73 7.06 -1.92
CA GLY A 246 -4.44 5.86 -1.11
C GLY A 246 -3.14 5.95 -0.31
N GLY A 247 -2.21 6.82 -0.70
CA GLY A 247 -0.98 7.07 0.07
C GLY A 247 -1.25 7.58 1.49
N ALA A 248 -2.35 8.32 1.71
CA ALA A 248 -2.74 8.78 3.04
C ALA A 248 -3.23 7.63 3.95
N VAL A 249 -3.86 6.60 3.36
CA VAL A 249 -4.26 5.38 4.08
C VAL A 249 -3.03 4.51 4.36
N ASN A 250 -2.25 4.19 3.33
CA ASN A 250 -1.07 3.32 3.44
C ASN A 250 0.04 3.91 4.32
N GLY A 251 0.13 5.24 4.38
CA GLY A 251 1.09 5.98 5.22
C GLY A 251 0.56 6.34 6.61
N GLU A 252 -0.58 5.79 7.03
CA GLU A 252 -1.20 6.04 8.35
C GLU A 252 -1.36 7.54 8.68
N ALA A 253 -1.61 8.36 7.64
CA ALA A 253 -1.63 9.82 7.74
C ALA A 253 -3.03 10.41 8.02
N ALA A 254 -4.08 9.58 8.21
CA ALA A 254 -5.46 10.03 8.37
C ALA A 254 -5.65 11.03 9.52
N GLY A 255 -5.01 10.78 10.67
CA GLY A 255 -5.07 11.70 11.82
C GLY A 255 -4.39 13.04 11.54
N ALA A 256 -3.20 13.02 10.95
CA ALA A 256 -2.46 14.24 10.58
C ALA A 256 -3.19 15.03 9.49
N LEU A 257 -3.79 14.35 8.50
CA LEU A 257 -4.63 14.95 7.47
C LEU A 257 -5.84 15.67 8.08
N THR A 258 -6.54 15.01 8.99
CA THR A 258 -7.71 15.59 9.68
C THR A 258 -7.30 16.80 10.51
N ALA A 259 -6.17 16.73 11.22
CA ALA A 259 -5.65 17.86 11.98
C ALA A 259 -5.32 19.06 11.09
N PHE A 260 -4.65 18.83 9.96
CA PHE A 260 -4.32 19.88 8.98
C PHE A 260 -5.60 20.50 8.38
N ALA A 261 -6.49 19.66 7.84
CA ALA A 261 -7.74 20.12 7.23
C ALA A 261 -8.58 20.96 8.19
N THR A 262 -8.72 20.49 9.44
CA THR A 262 -9.50 21.18 10.47
C THR A 262 -8.84 22.46 10.96
N ALA A 263 -7.51 22.47 11.16
CA ALA A 263 -6.78 23.63 11.65
C ALA A 263 -6.90 24.84 10.70
N PHE A 264 -6.97 24.57 9.39
CA PHE A 264 -6.99 25.63 8.36
C PHE A 264 -8.30 25.70 7.57
N GLY A 265 -9.29 24.86 7.91
CA GLY A 265 -10.59 24.88 7.24
C GLY A 265 -10.54 24.43 5.77
N VAL A 266 -9.51 23.69 5.34
CA VAL A 266 -9.34 23.30 3.93
C VAL A 266 -10.23 22.09 3.61
N PRO A 267 -11.14 22.17 2.61
CA PRO A 267 -12.00 21.07 2.21
C PRO A 267 -11.21 19.90 1.61
N VAL A 268 -11.81 18.69 1.67
CA VAL A 268 -11.16 17.43 1.28
C VAL A 268 -12.01 16.67 0.28
N VAL A 269 -11.41 16.26 -0.85
CA VAL A 269 -11.92 15.22 -1.74
C VAL A 269 -11.01 13.99 -1.66
N THR A 270 -11.58 12.79 -1.78
CA THR A 270 -10.80 11.55 -1.75
C THR A 270 -10.92 10.79 -3.07
N THR A 271 -9.85 10.11 -3.49
CA THR A 271 -9.95 9.08 -4.53
C THR A 271 -10.65 7.84 -3.95
N LEU A 272 -11.00 6.87 -4.79
CA LEU A 272 -11.50 5.56 -4.34
C LEU A 272 -10.55 4.94 -3.30
N MET A 273 -9.24 4.92 -3.58
CA MET A 273 -8.21 4.39 -2.68
C MET A 273 -7.96 5.27 -1.45
N GLY A 274 -8.39 6.52 -1.48
CA GLY A 274 -8.30 7.46 -0.35
C GLY A 274 -9.51 7.42 0.60
N ILE A 275 -10.55 6.65 0.29
CA ILE A 275 -11.70 6.46 1.18
C ILE A 275 -11.22 5.85 2.50
N GLY A 276 -11.64 6.45 3.60
CA GLY A 276 -11.19 6.09 4.96
C GLY A 276 -10.03 6.95 5.48
N ALA A 277 -9.32 7.71 4.64
CA ALA A 277 -8.31 8.66 5.11
C ALA A 277 -8.90 9.91 5.77
N PHE A 278 -10.16 10.22 5.47
CA PHE A 278 -10.89 11.35 6.03
C PHE A 278 -12.34 10.96 6.25
N ASP A 279 -12.93 11.37 7.37
CA ASP A 279 -14.33 11.07 7.69
C ASP A 279 -15.26 11.68 6.63
N THR A 280 -16.01 10.83 5.93
CA THR A 280 -16.95 11.25 4.88
C THR A 280 -18.08 12.12 5.43
N MET A 281 -18.42 12.00 6.70
CA MET A 281 -19.46 12.81 7.37
C MET A 281 -18.92 14.12 7.92
N HIS A 282 -17.60 14.35 7.91
CA HIS A 282 -17.01 15.59 8.36
C HIS A 282 -17.49 16.78 7.50
N PRO A 283 -17.78 17.98 8.06
CA PRO A 283 -18.26 19.14 7.30
C PRO A 283 -17.35 19.56 6.13
N LEU A 284 -16.04 19.37 6.28
CA LEU A 284 -15.04 19.65 5.23
C LEU A 284 -14.94 18.56 4.15
N SER A 285 -15.57 17.39 4.32
CA SER A 285 -15.50 16.32 3.32
C SER A 285 -16.37 16.65 2.11
N MET A 286 -15.82 16.61 0.92
CA MET A 286 -16.53 16.70 -0.35
C MET A 286 -16.72 15.31 -1.00
N SER A 287 -16.56 14.23 -0.24
CA SER A 287 -16.71 12.84 -0.69
C SER A 287 -15.69 12.42 -1.77
N MET A 288 -15.99 11.33 -2.48
CA MET A 288 -15.14 10.77 -3.54
C MET A 288 -15.29 11.56 -4.84
N LEU A 289 -14.16 11.87 -5.48
CA LEU A 289 -14.09 12.43 -6.83
C LEU A 289 -13.79 11.35 -7.88
N GLY A 290 -13.73 11.76 -9.14
CA GLY A 290 -13.36 10.93 -10.28
C GLY A 290 -14.55 10.46 -11.11
N MET A 291 -14.33 9.52 -12.03
CA MET A 291 -15.31 9.06 -13.02
C MET A 291 -16.61 8.55 -12.35
N HIS A 292 -16.50 7.88 -11.20
CA HIS A 292 -17.63 7.34 -10.45
C HIS A 292 -17.88 8.12 -9.15
N GLY A 293 -17.25 9.29 -9.00
CA GLY A 293 -17.39 10.14 -7.82
C GLY A 293 -18.62 11.02 -7.85
N ALA A 294 -18.84 11.72 -6.74
CA ALA A 294 -19.93 12.67 -6.62
C ALA A 294 -19.73 13.87 -7.57
N ALA A 295 -20.78 14.31 -8.25
CA ALA A 295 -20.70 15.45 -9.14
C ALA A 295 -20.19 16.72 -8.43
N PHE A 296 -20.66 16.97 -7.22
CA PHE A 296 -20.21 18.12 -6.42
C PHE A 296 -18.72 18.04 -6.03
N ALA A 297 -18.16 16.83 -5.87
CA ALA A 297 -16.72 16.64 -5.64
C ALA A 297 -15.90 17.00 -6.89
N ASN A 298 -16.35 16.58 -8.06
CA ASN A 298 -15.70 16.92 -9.33
C ASN A 298 -15.77 18.43 -9.61
N TYR A 299 -16.91 19.07 -9.38
CA TYR A 299 -17.03 20.53 -9.52
C TYR A 299 -16.15 21.28 -8.51
N ALA A 300 -15.99 20.78 -7.29
CA ALA A 300 -15.07 21.37 -6.33
C ALA A 300 -13.62 21.36 -6.84
N VAL A 301 -13.20 20.27 -7.49
CA VAL A 301 -11.88 20.19 -8.14
C VAL A 301 -11.75 21.15 -9.32
N ASP A 302 -12.80 21.27 -10.15
CA ASP A 302 -12.78 22.18 -11.29
C ASP A 302 -12.73 23.66 -10.86
N ASP A 303 -13.31 23.99 -9.71
CA ASP A 303 -13.42 25.34 -9.20
C ASP A 303 -12.31 25.76 -8.23
N CYS A 304 -11.49 24.81 -7.74
CA CYS A 304 -10.39 25.15 -6.84
C CYS A 304 -9.31 25.99 -7.54
N ASP A 305 -8.68 26.91 -6.81
CA ASP A 305 -7.56 27.73 -7.29
C ASP A 305 -6.20 27.28 -6.78
N MET A 306 -6.19 26.44 -5.73
CA MET A 306 -5.03 25.69 -5.25
C MET A 306 -5.43 24.25 -4.96
N LEU A 307 -4.73 23.31 -5.60
CA LEU A 307 -4.90 21.87 -5.35
C LEU A 307 -3.73 21.32 -4.54
N ILE A 308 -4.02 20.65 -3.43
CA ILE A 308 -3.02 20.03 -2.57
C ILE A 308 -3.18 18.52 -2.66
N ALA A 309 -2.35 17.86 -3.47
CA ALA A 309 -2.36 16.43 -3.63
C ALA A 309 -1.61 15.74 -2.48
N VAL A 310 -2.26 14.82 -1.79
CA VAL A 310 -1.74 14.09 -0.63
C VAL A 310 -1.79 12.60 -0.91
N GLY A 311 -0.64 12.01 -1.25
CA GLY A 311 -0.54 10.57 -1.59
C GLY A 311 -1.43 10.17 -2.76
N ALA A 312 -1.53 11.03 -3.78
CA ALA A 312 -2.39 10.85 -4.95
C ALA A 312 -1.57 10.97 -6.25
N ARG A 313 -1.77 10.05 -7.19
CA ARG A 313 -0.95 9.89 -8.40
C ARG A 313 -1.48 10.61 -9.66
N PHE A 314 -2.57 11.32 -9.58
CA PHE A 314 -3.27 11.88 -10.75
C PHE A 314 -3.62 10.83 -11.82
N ASP A 315 -4.10 9.71 -11.35
CA ASP A 315 -4.52 8.55 -12.14
C ASP A 315 -5.63 8.90 -13.14
N ASP A 316 -5.72 8.17 -14.26
CA ASP A 316 -6.65 8.46 -15.35
C ASP A 316 -8.13 8.30 -14.97
N ARG A 317 -8.44 7.50 -13.95
CA ARG A 317 -9.81 7.35 -13.43
C ARG A 317 -10.27 8.59 -12.66
N VAL A 318 -9.34 9.42 -12.24
CA VAL A 318 -9.59 10.68 -11.53
C VAL A 318 -9.27 11.87 -12.42
N ALA A 319 -8.04 11.98 -12.90
CA ALA A 319 -7.58 13.13 -13.68
C ALA A 319 -8.07 13.09 -15.14
N GLY A 320 -8.44 11.91 -15.67
CA GLY A 320 -8.94 11.76 -17.02
C GLY A 320 -7.99 12.38 -18.05
N VAL A 321 -8.35 13.55 -18.57
CA VAL A 321 -7.47 14.37 -19.40
C VAL A 321 -6.70 15.34 -18.51
N PRO A 322 -5.37 15.19 -18.28
CA PRO A 322 -4.62 15.96 -17.30
C PRO A 322 -4.72 17.48 -17.45
N THR A 323 -4.84 17.97 -18.69
CA THR A 323 -4.96 19.41 -18.96
C THR A 323 -6.34 19.98 -18.57
N LYS A 324 -7.35 19.11 -18.43
CA LYS A 324 -8.71 19.51 -18.04
C LYS A 324 -9.00 19.24 -16.56
N PHE A 325 -8.14 18.56 -15.85
CA PHE A 325 -8.29 18.29 -14.42
C PHE A 325 -7.82 19.50 -13.61
N ALA A 326 -8.63 19.96 -12.67
CA ALA A 326 -8.42 21.17 -11.88
C ALA A 326 -8.02 22.37 -12.76
N PRO A 327 -8.84 22.78 -13.74
CA PRO A 327 -8.44 23.73 -14.78
C PRO A 327 -8.24 25.15 -14.24
N LYS A 328 -8.83 25.47 -13.08
CA LYS A 328 -8.70 26.78 -12.42
C LYS A 328 -7.59 26.82 -11.37
N ALA A 329 -6.98 25.69 -11.05
CA ALA A 329 -5.90 25.62 -10.09
C ALA A 329 -4.66 26.37 -10.64
N ARG A 330 -4.32 27.47 -9.99
CA ARG A 330 -3.14 28.29 -10.31
C ARG A 330 -1.89 27.77 -9.64
N LYS A 331 -2.07 27.01 -8.55
CA LYS A 331 -1.02 26.38 -7.78
C LYS A 331 -1.37 24.95 -7.46
N ILE A 332 -0.40 24.06 -7.58
CA ILE A 332 -0.53 22.65 -7.21
C ILE A 332 0.63 22.28 -6.28
N ALA A 333 0.30 21.83 -5.08
CA ALA A 333 1.24 21.21 -4.14
C ALA A 333 1.08 19.68 -4.17
N HIS A 334 2.17 18.93 -4.04
CA HIS A 334 2.14 17.48 -4.07
C HIS A 334 3.02 16.86 -2.99
N LEU A 335 2.42 16.15 -2.06
CA LEU A 335 3.10 15.35 -1.04
C LEU A 335 2.98 13.86 -1.42
N ASP A 336 4.11 13.18 -1.59
CA ASP A 336 4.14 11.76 -1.92
C ASP A 336 5.41 11.08 -1.36
N ILE A 337 5.37 9.78 -1.12
CA ILE A 337 6.54 8.98 -0.74
C ILE A 337 7.40 8.62 -1.96
N ASP A 338 6.81 8.61 -3.14
CA ASP A 338 7.46 8.19 -4.38
C ASP A 338 7.84 9.40 -5.25
N ARG A 339 9.13 9.72 -5.27
CA ARG A 339 9.67 10.80 -6.12
C ARG A 339 9.27 10.65 -7.60
N ALA A 340 9.04 9.43 -8.08
CA ALA A 340 8.68 9.18 -9.47
C ALA A 340 7.26 9.67 -9.82
N GLU A 341 6.40 9.89 -8.85
CA GLU A 341 5.06 10.44 -9.08
C GLU A 341 5.06 11.98 -9.20
N ILE A 342 6.09 12.66 -8.68
CA ILE A 342 6.19 14.12 -8.77
C ILE A 342 6.44 14.56 -10.21
N ASN A 343 5.60 15.47 -10.71
CA ASN A 343 5.63 15.99 -12.09
C ASN A 343 5.39 14.95 -13.20
N LYS A 344 4.91 13.74 -12.87
CA LYS A 344 4.70 12.66 -13.82
C LYS A 344 3.49 12.91 -14.73
N VAL A 345 2.34 13.28 -14.16
CA VAL A 345 1.08 13.51 -14.89
C VAL A 345 0.73 14.99 -14.91
N LYS A 346 0.84 15.70 -13.80
CA LYS A 346 0.63 17.13 -13.69
C LYS A 346 1.92 17.80 -13.20
N ARG A 347 2.24 18.96 -13.77
CA ARG A 347 3.29 19.81 -13.18
C ARG A 347 2.80 20.38 -11.87
N VAL A 348 3.67 20.42 -10.88
CA VAL A 348 3.39 20.97 -9.57
C VAL A 348 4.30 22.16 -9.28
N ASP A 349 3.81 23.10 -8.49
CA ASP A 349 4.55 24.30 -8.08
C ASP A 349 5.39 24.06 -6.84
N TRP A 350 4.93 23.17 -5.97
CA TRP A 350 5.61 22.78 -4.74
C TRP A 350 5.47 21.28 -4.53
N SER A 351 6.51 20.62 -4.00
CA SER A 351 6.43 19.20 -3.68
C SER A 351 7.29 18.82 -2.49
N HIS A 352 6.82 17.85 -1.73
CA HIS A 352 7.61 17.18 -0.70
C HIS A 352 7.61 15.67 -0.93
N VAL A 353 8.79 15.04 -0.85
CA VAL A 353 8.97 13.59 -1.00
C VAL A 353 9.39 13.00 0.33
N GLY A 354 8.43 12.44 1.07
CA GLY A 354 8.64 11.92 2.41
C GLY A 354 7.40 11.24 2.97
N GLN A 355 7.45 10.89 4.27
CA GLN A 355 6.31 10.35 4.97
C GLN A 355 5.21 11.39 5.12
N LEU A 356 4.01 11.05 4.65
CA LEU A 356 2.88 11.98 4.64
C LEU A 356 2.46 12.43 6.04
N LYS A 357 2.50 11.52 7.00
CA LYS A 357 2.16 11.83 8.39
C LYS A 357 3.07 12.93 8.94
N ASP A 358 4.38 12.72 8.85
CA ASP A 358 5.37 13.66 9.37
C ASP A 358 5.32 15.01 8.66
N ALA A 359 5.12 15.00 7.32
CA ALA A 359 5.00 16.20 6.51
C ALA A 359 3.75 17.03 6.91
N LEU A 360 2.59 16.38 7.07
CA LEU A 360 1.36 17.05 7.48
C LEU A 360 1.43 17.57 8.92
N GLU A 361 2.04 16.83 9.84
CA GLU A 361 2.27 17.26 11.22
C GLU A 361 3.18 18.50 11.24
N THR A 362 4.28 18.50 10.48
CA THR A 362 5.21 19.63 10.38
C THR A 362 4.54 20.84 9.77
N LEU A 363 3.81 20.70 8.67
CA LEU A 363 3.05 21.80 8.06
C LEU A 363 2.00 22.35 9.02
N THR A 364 1.29 21.48 9.74
CA THR A 364 0.28 21.92 10.72
C THR A 364 0.92 22.76 11.83
N ALA A 365 2.02 22.28 12.41
CA ALA A 365 2.75 22.97 13.45
C ALA A 365 3.30 24.33 12.96
N HIS A 366 3.87 24.35 11.75
CA HIS A 366 4.37 25.59 11.14
C HIS A 366 3.25 26.62 10.96
N GLY A 367 2.12 26.23 10.34
CA GLY A 367 0.98 27.14 10.12
C GLY A 367 0.39 27.68 11.43
N GLN A 368 0.32 26.84 12.46
CA GLN A 368 -0.10 27.29 13.80
C GLN A 368 0.88 28.27 14.43
N ARG A 369 2.20 28.02 14.30
CA ARG A 369 3.27 28.87 14.81
C ARG A 369 3.23 30.29 14.21
N ILE A 370 2.97 30.38 12.90
CA ILE A 370 2.86 31.69 12.22
C ILE A 370 1.47 32.32 12.35
N GLY A 371 0.54 31.70 13.10
CA GLY A 371 -0.81 32.19 13.30
C GLY A 371 -1.67 32.21 12.03
N PHE A 372 -1.39 31.32 11.07
CA PHE A 372 -2.13 31.24 9.81
C PHE A 372 -3.61 30.96 10.03
N ARG A 373 -4.47 31.80 9.49
CA ARG A 373 -5.94 31.70 9.60
C ARG A 373 -6.57 32.18 8.29
N PRO A 374 -6.77 31.31 7.30
CA PRO A 374 -7.40 31.68 6.05
C PRO A 374 -8.88 31.98 6.26
N ASP A 375 -9.40 32.97 5.56
CA ASP A 375 -10.85 33.19 5.47
C ASP A 375 -11.39 32.44 4.24
N LEU A 376 -12.03 31.32 4.47
CA LEU A 376 -12.60 30.46 3.43
C LEU A 376 -14.14 30.43 3.45
N ALA A 377 -14.80 31.39 4.13
CA ALA A 377 -16.25 31.39 4.30
C ALA A 377 -17.00 31.38 2.96
N ILE A 378 -16.54 32.16 1.99
CA ILE A 378 -17.15 32.18 0.64
C ILE A 378 -16.98 30.82 -0.04
N TRP A 379 -15.80 30.22 0.05
CA TRP A 379 -15.53 28.91 -0.56
C TRP A 379 -16.42 27.82 0.07
N HIS A 380 -16.55 27.80 1.37
CA HIS A 380 -17.43 26.86 2.07
C HIS A 380 -18.90 27.00 1.65
N GLU A 381 -19.38 28.22 1.46
CA GLU A 381 -20.76 28.43 0.98
C GLU A 381 -20.94 27.96 -0.48
N GLU A 382 -19.96 28.26 -1.37
CA GLU A 382 -19.98 27.75 -2.74
C GLU A 382 -20.02 26.20 -2.78
N LEU A 383 -19.21 25.54 -1.96
CA LEU A 383 -19.22 24.08 -1.81
C LEU A 383 -20.54 23.53 -1.26
N ALA A 384 -21.13 24.24 -0.29
CA ALA A 384 -22.45 23.87 0.24
C ALA A 384 -23.53 24.01 -0.84
N GLN A 385 -23.46 25.02 -1.71
CA GLN A 385 -24.38 25.16 -2.86
C GLN A 385 -24.20 24.04 -3.87
N LEU A 386 -22.94 23.66 -4.19
CA LEU A 386 -22.65 22.50 -5.05
C LEU A 386 -23.26 21.20 -4.51
N ARG A 387 -23.11 20.95 -3.21
CA ARG A 387 -23.73 19.78 -2.54
C ARG A 387 -25.25 19.80 -2.66
N ARG A 388 -25.89 20.93 -2.39
CA ARG A 388 -27.36 21.07 -2.51
C ARG A 388 -27.83 20.83 -3.94
N LYS A 389 -27.15 21.43 -4.92
CA LYS A 389 -27.49 21.35 -6.34
C LYS A 389 -27.31 19.97 -6.93
N HIS A 390 -26.28 19.25 -6.51
CA HIS A 390 -25.89 17.95 -7.04
C HIS A 390 -25.96 16.83 -6.00
N ALA A 391 -26.91 16.95 -5.06
CA ALA A 391 -27.11 15.93 -4.02
C ALA A 391 -27.36 14.56 -4.67
N MET A 392 -26.81 13.52 -4.06
CA MET A 392 -27.06 12.12 -4.44
C MET A 392 -28.44 11.69 -3.93
N ASN A 393 -29.49 12.12 -4.62
CA ASN A 393 -30.87 11.81 -4.28
C ASN A 393 -31.41 10.69 -5.18
N TYR A 394 -32.39 9.98 -4.67
CA TYR A 394 -33.17 9.00 -5.43
C TYR A 394 -34.67 9.14 -5.07
N ASP A 395 -35.52 8.63 -5.95
CA ASP A 395 -36.97 8.62 -5.75
C ASP A 395 -37.33 7.57 -4.69
N ARG A 396 -37.68 8.03 -3.48
CA ARG A 396 -38.04 7.16 -2.35
C ARG A 396 -39.41 6.51 -2.51
N ASP A 397 -40.27 7.07 -3.38
CA ASP A 397 -41.62 6.59 -3.64
C ASP A 397 -41.68 5.72 -4.89
N SER A 398 -40.54 5.44 -5.52
CA SER A 398 -40.44 4.60 -6.71
C SER A 398 -41.00 3.19 -6.45
N ALA A 399 -41.79 2.70 -7.39
CA ALA A 399 -42.26 1.30 -7.40
C ALA A 399 -41.14 0.29 -7.69
N LEU A 400 -39.96 0.76 -8.15
CA LEU A 400 -38.78 -0.05 -8.43
C LEU A 400 -37.74 0.15 -7.34
N ILE A 401 -37.03 -0.92 -7.00
CA ILE A 401 -35.92 -0.85 -6.03
C ILE A 401 -34.81 0.01 -6.64
N GLN A 402 -34.49 1.11 -5.95
CA GLN A 402 -33.42 2.02 -6.36
C GLN A 402 -32.07 1.55 -5.78
N PRO A 403 -30.95 1.64 -6.54
CA PRO A 403 -29.62 1.23 -6.03
C PRO A 403 -29.23 1.90 -4.73
N TYR A 404 -29.46 3.20 -4.57
CA TYR A 404 -29.16 3.93 -3.34
C TYR A 404 -29.98 3.47 -2.15
N TYR A 405 -31.25 3.06 -2.37
CA TYR A 405 -32.07 2.46 -1.32
C TYR A 405 -31.44 1.16 -0.79
N VAL A 406 -30.91 0.31 -1.66
CA VAL A 406 -30.25 -0.94 -1.24
C VAL A 406 -29.02 -0.63 -0.36
N ILE A 407 -28.21 0.36 -0.76
CA ILE A 407 -27.03 0.77 0.01
C ILE A 407 -27.42 1.34 1.38
N GLU A 408 -28.43 2.25 1.43
CA GLU A 408 -28.95 2.81 2.68
C GLU A 408 -29.51 1.71 3.60
N GLU A 409 -30.26 0.76 3.03
CA GLU A 409 -30.89 -0.31 3.82
C GLU A 409 -29.83 -1.30 4.35
N ILE A 410 -28.81 -1.65 3.58
CA ILE A 410 -27.67 -2.44 4.06
C ILE A 410 -26.99 -1.72 5.23
N ASN A 411 -26.66 -0.44 5.05
CA ASN A 411 -26.04 0.36 6.11
C ASN A 411 -26.91 0.42 7.37
N ARG A 412 -28.20 0.62 7.23
CA ARG A 412 -29.16 0.66 8.35
C ARG A 412 -29.26 -0.68 9.08
N GLN A 413 -29.37 -1.78 8.33
CA GLN A 413 -29.51 -3.15 8.88
C GLN A 413 -28.23 -3.59 9.60
N THR A 414 -27.07 -3.25 9.06
CA THR A 414 -25.77 -3.65 9.58
C THR A 414 -25.16 -2.62 10.53
N ARG A 415 -25.79 -1.45 10.69
CA ARG A 415 -25.27 -0.31 11.48
C ARG A 415 -23.86 0.15 11.02
N GLY A 416 -23.57 -0.03 9.75
CA GLY A 416 -22.24 0.29 9.19
C GLY A 416 -21.13 -0.72 9.54
N GLU A 417 -21.45 -1.85 10.18
CA GLU A 417 -20.47 -2.83 10.63
C GLU A 417 -20.18 -3.93 9.59
N ALA A 418 -20.95 -3.99 8.50
CA ALA A 418 -20.75 -5.00 7.48
C ALA A 418 -19.51 -4.71 6.63
N ILE A 419 -18.74 -5.76 6.33
CA ILE A 419 -17.72 -5.75 5.27
C ILE A 419 -18.43 -6.04 3.95
N ILE A 420 -18.43 -5.06 3.06
CA ILE A 420 -19.09 -5.16 1.75
C ILE A 420 -18.03 -5.48 0.69
N ALA A 421 -18.22 -6.60 -0.03
CA ALA A 421 -17.44 -6.95 -1.21
C ALA A 421 -18.32 -6.77 -2.46
N THR A 422 -17.82 -6.04 -3.46
CA THR A 422 -18.53 -5.74 -4.72
C THR A 422 -17.66 -6.06 -5.92
#